data_0e03a2da938757c388bbf82755786c5d
#
_entry.id   0e03a2da938757c388bbf82755786c5d
#
_cell.length_a   1.000
_cell.length_b   1.000
_cell.length_c   1.000
_cell.angle_alpha   90.00
_cell.angle_beta   90.00
_cell.angle_gamma   90.00
#
_symmetry.space_group_name_H-M   'P 1'
#
loop_
_entity.id
_entity.type
_entity.pdbx_description
1 polymer ?
#
loop_
_entity_poly.entity_id
_entity_poly.type
_entity_poly.pdbx_seq_one_letter_code
_entity_poly.pdbx_strand_id
1 'polypeptide(L)'
;MKILFQGDSITDAGRDKRNYHELGAGYPKFAAEYIKAAFPETDIEFINFGISGNRTSQLFDRLYTDGIAFEPDIISILIGINDVWHRHGSVNIATTDLQIETNYRAILERLKRETNAKIVMLAPFLLDDEAKEDWRDEVDRVIAIVRKLADEFADVYIPLDEIFAEALKTQPEPKFYSGDGVHPNDNGRAFIGKLYADAVSPLIEAAK
;
A
#
# COMPACT_ATOMS: atom_id res chain seq x y z
N MET A 1 -14.45 -6.49 13.41
CA MET A 1 -13.42 -6.77 12.36
C MET A 1 -12.40 -5.66 12.36
N LYS A 2 -11.09 -5.98 12.22
CA LYS A 2 -10.01 -5.00 12.16
C LYS A 2 -9.37 -4.99 10.78
N ILE A 3 -9.32 -3.83 10.15
CA ILE A 3 -8.63 -3.60 8.87
C ILE A 3 -7.43 -2.69 9.14
N LEU A 4 -6.23 -3.20 8.89
CA LEU A 4 -4.98 -2.51 9.18
C LEU A 4 -4.24 -2.17 7.89
N PHE A 5 -3.84 -0.91 7.75
CA PHE A 5 -3.07 -0.39 6.62
C PHE A 5 -1.60 -0.23 6.98
N GLN A 6 -0.73 -0.91 6.26
CA GLN A 6 0.72 -0.79 6.33
C GLN A 6 1.28 -0.17 5.06
N GLY A 7 2.33 0.61 5.19
CA GLY A 7 2.99 1.22 4.05
C GLY A 7 3.88 2.40 4.41
N ASP A 8 4.10 3.23 3.40
CA ASP A 8 4.94 4.42 3.46
C ASP A 8 4.12 5.73 3.46
N SER A 9 4.62 6.78 2.78
CA SER A 9 3.97 8.10 2.69
C SER A 9 2.61 8.07 1.99
N ILE A 10 2.39 7.14 1.07
CA ILE A 10 1.12 7.00 0.35
C ILE A 10 0.02 6.53 1.32
N THR A 11 0.39 5.71 2.29
CA THR A 11 -0.49 5.20 3.35
C THR A 11 -0.57 6.17 4.54
N ASP A 12 0.56 6.73 4.99
CA ASP A 12 0.68 7.70 6.09
C ASP A 12 -0.15 8.97 5.81
N ALA A 13 0.15 9.61 4.69
CA ALA A 13 -0.49 10.84 4.21
C ALA A 13 -0.83 11.86 5.32
N GLY A 14 0.12 12.06 6.24
CA GLY A 14 0.04 13.06 7.31
C GLY A 14 -0.84 12.66 8.50
N ARG A 15 -1.06 11.37 8.72
CA ARG A 15 -1.81 10.90 9.90
C ARG A 15 -1.19 11.35 11.23
N ASP A 16 -1.98 11.49 12.28
CA ASP A 16 -1.47 11.66 13.65
C ASP A 16 -0.92 10.32 14.18
N LYS A 17 0.42 10.22 14.26
CA LYS A 17 1.11 8.99 14.70
C LYS A 17 0.84 8.61 16.16
N ARG A 18 0.24 9.50 16.96
CA ARG A 18 -0.18 9.21 18.35
C ARG A 18 -1.57 8.57 18.42
N ASN A 19 -2.29 8.56 17.30
CA ASN A 19 -3.63 7.98 17.19
C ASN A 19 -3.72 7.13 15.91
N TYR A 20 -3.55 5.83 16.05
CA TYR A 20 -3.58 4.90 14.91
C TYR A 20 -4.97 4.72 14.27
N HIS A 21 -6.02 5.24 14.88
CA HIS A 21 -7.36 5.30 14.29
C HIS A 21 -7.58 6.55 13.42
N GLU A 22 -6.68 7.54 13.50
CA GLU A 22 -6.65 8.67 12.59
C GLU A 22 -5.97 8.24 11.29
N LEU A 23 -6.76 8.20 10.19
CA LEU A 23 -6.34 7.55 8.94
C LEU A 23 -5.51 8.44 8.02
N GLY A 24 -5.29 9.70 8.39
CA GLY A 24 -4.62 10.68 7.54
C GLY A 24 -5.50 11.14 6.37
N ALA A 25 -4.86 11.79 5.40
CA ALA A 25 -5.53 12.24 4.17
C ALA A 25 -5.37 11.26 3.00
N GLY A 26 -4.76 10.08 3.23
CA GLY A 26 -4.43 9.09 2.19
C GLY A 26 -5.61 8.20 1.78
N TYR A 27 -5.32 7.25 0.89
CA TYR A 27 -6.30 6.27 0.44
C TYR A 27 -6.97 5.47 1.58
N PRO A 28 -6.34 5.22 2.75
CA PRO A 28 -6.99 4.52 3.86
C PRO A 28 -8.27 5.20 4.33
N LYS A 29 -8.30 6.54 4.37
CA LYS A 29 -9.48 7.32 4.72
C LYS A 29 -10.62 7.07 3.73
N PHE A 30 -10.35 7.22 2.44
CA PHE A 30 -11.36 7.00 1.39
C PHE A 30 -11.84 5.54 1.37
N ALA A 31 -10.92 4.58 1.53
CA ALA A 31 -11.26 3.16 1.63
C ALA A 31 -12.23 2.90 2.79
N ALA A 32 -11.94 3.46 3.97
CA ALA A 32 -12.80 3.33 5.14
C ALA A 32 -14.19 3.97 4.92
N GLU A 33 -14.26 5.12 4.25
CA GLU A 33 -15.52 5.78 3.91
C GLU A 33 -16.38 4.92 2.97
N TYR A 34 -15.78 4.37 1.89
CA TYR A 34 -16.48 3.48 0.95
C TYR A 34 -16.92 2.16 1.62
N ILE A 35 -16.06 1.55 2.43
CA ILE A 35 -16.39 0.31 3.14
C ILE A 35 -17.52 0.55 4.15
N LYS A 36 -17.46 1.62 4.95
CA LYS A 36 -18.54 1.96 5.88
C LYS A 36 -19.88 2.20 5.18
N ALA A 37 -19.85 2.83 4.01
CA ALA A 37 -21.05 3.05 3.21
C ALA A 37 -21.63 1.73 2.65
N ALA A 38 -20.77 0.77 2.29
CA ALA A 38 -21.20 -0.53 1.78
C ALA A 38 -21.63 -1.50 2.89
N PHE A 39 -21.06 -1.36 4.09
CA PHE A 39 -21.28 -2.26 5.22
C PHE A 39 -21.69 -1.50 6.50
N PRO A 40 -22.78 -0.72 6.48
CA PRO A 40 -23.14 0.19 7.58
C PRO A 40 -23.44 -0.53 8.90
N GLU A 41 -23.86 -1.81 8.85
CA GLU A 41 -24.19 -2.62 10.03
C GLU A 41 -23.01 -3.44 10.56
N THR A 42 -21.85 -3.37 9.90
CA THR A 42 -20.67 -4.14 10.31
C THR A 42 -19.75 -3.26 11.15
N ASP A 43 -19.45 -3.68 12.38
CA ASP A 43 -18.49 -3.00 13.23
C ASP A 43 -17.06 -3.27 12.72
N ILE A 44 -16.46 -2.26 12.07
CA ILE A 44 -15.13 -2.32 11.48
C ILE A 44 -14.23 -1.26 12.10
N GLU A 45 -13.19 -1.71 12.75
CA GLU A 45 -12.08 -0.89 13.24
C GLU A 45 -11.05 -0.70 12.13
N PHE A 46 -10.73 0.55 11.79
CA PHE A 46 -9.69 0.89 10.83
C PHE A 46 -8.46 1.42 11.54
N ILE A 47 -7.28 0.90 11.16
CA ILE A 47 -6.00 1.22 11.78
C ILE A 47 -5.01 1.60 10.68
N ASN A 48 -4.31 2.73 10.83
CA ASN A 48 -3.29 3.16 9.88
C ASN A 48 -1.91 3.21 10.56
N PHE A 49 -0.99 2.39 10.07
CA PHE A 49 0.41 2.35 10.46
C PHE A 49 1.36 2.69 9.30
N GLY A 50 0.90 3.45 8.31
CA GLY A 50 1.79 4.04 7.30
C GLY A 50 2.84 4.95 7.97
N ILE A 51 4.08 4.91 7.49
CA ILE A 51 5.17 5.79 7.93
C ILE A 51 5.92 6.30 6.70
N SER A 52 5.84 7.61 6.47
CA SER A 52 6.49 8.27 5.34
C SER A 52 7.98 7.95 5.27
N GLY A 53 8.46 7.65 4.06
CA GLY A 53 9.86 7.31 3.81
C GLY A 53 10.25 5.86 4.11
N ASN A 54 9.35 5.03 4.69
CA ASN A 54 9.69 3.64 4.95
C ASN A 54 9.94 2.86 3.66
N ARG A 55 10.97 2.03 3.72
CA ARG A 55 11.30 0.98 2.75
C ARG A 55 10.85 -0.38 3.29
N THR A 56 11.00 -1.41 2.50
CA THR A 56 10.70 -2.79 2.90
C THR A 56 11.41 -3.20 4.19
N SER A 57 12.66 -2.79 4.40
CA SER A 57 13.43 -3.09 5.61
C SER A 57 12.83 -2.47 6.88
N GLN A 58 12.47 -1.17 6.84
CA GLN A 58 11.87 -0.51 8.00
C GLN A 58 10.48 -1.06 8.33
N LEU A 59 9.69 -1.47 7.31
CA LEU A 59 8.41 -2.12 7.56
C LEU A 59 8.62 -3.48 8.23
N PHE A 60 9.62 -4.26 7.80
CA PHE A 60 9.98 -5.51 8.46
C PHE A 60 10.34 -5.32 9.93
N ASP A 61 11.18 -4.33 10.25
CA ASP A 61 11.66 -4.06 11.60
C ASP A 61 10.51 -3.77 12.59
N ARG A 62 9.46 -3.07 12.14
CA ARG A 62 8.30 -2.68 12.97
C ARG A 62 7.08 -3.60 12.82
N LEU A 63 7.17 -4.66 12.02
CA LEU A 63 6.02 -5.51 11.66
C LEU A 63 5.28 -6.08 12.87
N TYR A 64 6.01 -6.47 13.93
CA TYR A 64 5.39 -7.02 15.13
C TYR A 64 4.58 -5.95 15.88
N THR A 65 5.21 -4.83 16.20
CA THR A 65 4.60 -3.77 17.02
C THR A 65 3.47 -3.03 16.32
N ASP A 66 3.60 -2.83 15.01
CA ASP A 66 2.67 -2.00 14.23
C ASP A 66 1.75 -2.84 13.34
N GLY A 67 1.77 -4.15 13.46
CA GLY A 67 0.99 -5.07 12.63
C GLY A 67 0.51 -6.28 13.40
N ILE A 68 1.40 -7.26 13.63
CA ILE A 68 1.05 -8.57 14.19
C ILE A 68 0.39 -8.46 15.57
N ALA A 69 0.92 -7.60 16.46
CA ALA A 69 0.40 -7.43 17.83
C ALA A 69 -1.04 -6.87 17.88
N PHE A 70 -1.54 -6.33 16.78
CA PHE A 70 -2.92 -5.84 16.67
C PHE A 70 -3.93 -6.92 16.28
N GLU A 71 -3.46 -8.11 15.90
CA GLU A 71 -4.30 -9.23 15.46
C GLU A 71 -5.36 -8.79 14.44
N PRO A 72 -4.95 -8.21 13.29
CA PRO A 72 -5.91 -7.75 12.28
C PRO A 72 -6.61 -8.92 11.60
N ASP A 73 -7.86 -8.70 11.18
CA ASP A 73 -8.58 -9.63 10.31
C ASP A 73 -8.15 -9.46 8.84
N ILE A 74 -7.85 -8.22 8.45
CA ILE A 74 -7.31 -7.86 7.13
C ILE A 74 -6.11 -6.95 7.33
N ILE A 75 -4.98 -7.27 6.71
CA ILE A 75 -3.81 -6.41 6.66
C ILE A 75 -3.45 -6.08 5.21
N SER A 76 -3.33 -4.80 4.90
CA SER A 76 -2.91 -4.34 3.58
C SER A 76 -1.51 -3.75 3.60
N ILE A 77 -0.76 -3.98 2.52
CA ILE A 77 0.62 -3.55 2.38
C ILE A 77 0.79 -2.83 1.04
N LEU A 78 1.19 -1.55 1.09
CA LEU A 78 1.65 -0.76 -0.05
C LEU A 78 3.03 -0.21 0.29
N ILE A 79 4.09 -0.84 -0.20
CA ILE A 79 5.49 -0.52 0.11
C ILE A 79 6.40 -0.85 -1.07
N GLY A 80 7.54 -0.18 -1.18
CA GLY A 80 8.59 -0.49 -2.15
C GLY A 80 9.05 0.69 -2.99
N ILE A 81 8.24 1.73 -3.15
CA ILE A 81 8.65 2.92 -3.92
C ILE A 81 9.85 3.63 -3.29
N ASN A 82 9.97 3.64 -1.96
CA ASN A 82 11.09 4.26 -1.27
C ASN A 82 12.39 3.46 -1.36
N ASP A 83 12.33 2.18 -1.66
CA ASP A 83 13.52 1.38 -1.99
C ASP A 83 14.20 1.88 -3.27
N VAL A 84 13.42 2.47 -4.20
CA VAL A 84 13.91 3.19 -5.38
C VAL A 84 14.20 4.65 -5.04
N TRP A 85 13.25 5.38 -4.42
CA TRP A 85 13.38 6.80 -4.12
C TRP A 85 14.67 7.14 -3.36
N HIS A 86 15.00 6.37 -2.33
CA HIS A 86 16.19 6.63 -1.51
C HIS A 86 17.50 6.43 -2.27
N ARG A 87 17.51 5.69 -3.39
CA ARG A 87 18.67 5.56 -4.27
C ARG A 87 18.91 6.84 -5.07
N HIS A 88 17.83 7.46 -5.55
CA HIS A 88 17.86 8.68 -6.37
C HIS A 88 17.84 9.98 -5.55
N GLY A 89 17.55 9.89 -4.26
CA GLY A 89 17.47 11.04 -3.36
C GLY A 89 18.83 11.48 -2.82
N SER A 90 18.84 12.55 -2.04
CA SER A 90 20.05 13.13 -1.43
C SER A 90 20.83 12.20 -0.52
N VAL A 91 20.19 11.15 -0.02
CA VAL A 91 20.79 10.18 0.92
C VAL A 91 21.52 9.05 0.19
N ASN A 92 21.16 8.78 -1.06
CA ASN A 92 21.73 7.73 -1.93
C ASN A 92 21.89 6.38 -1.21
N ILE A 93 20.82 5.88 -0.60
CA ILE A 93 20.79 4.56 0.04
C ILE A 93 20.28 3.53 -0.97
N ALA A 94 21.18 2.73 -1.51
CA ALA A 94 20.81 1.67 -2.42
C ALA A 94 20.20 0.48 -1.67
N THR A 95 19.02 0.04 -2.11
CA THR A 95 18.42 -1.26 -1.74
C THR A 95 18.45 -2.12 -2.99
N THR A 96 19.09 -3.29 -2.93
CA THR A 96 19.13 -4.21 -4.08
C THR A 96 17.79 -4.94 -4.24
N ASP A 97 17.49 -5.39 -5.46
CA ASP A 97 16.28 -6.18 -5.76
C ASP A 97 16.19 -7.42 -4.86
N LEU A 98 17.33 -8.08 -4.60
CA LEU A 98 17.40 -9.22 -3.67
C LEU A 98 17.04 -8.83 -2.23
N GLN A 99 17.48 -7.66 -1.75
CA GLN A 99 17.14 -7.17 -0.41
C GLN A 99 15.65 -6.84 -0.32
N ILE A 100 15.07 -6.21 -1.37
CA ILE A 100 13.64 -5.90 -1.45
C ILE A 100 12.84 -7.20 -1.37
N GLU A 101 13.15 -8.18 -2.22
CA GLU A 101 12.46 -9.48 -2.23
C GLU A 101 12.59 -10.20 -0.88
N THR A 102 13.80 -10.23 -0.31
CA THR A 102 14.06 -10.91 0.97
C THR A 102 13.27 -10.28 2.10
N ASN A 103 13.30 -8.96 2.23
CA ASN A 103 12.57 -8.24 3.28
C ASN A 103 11.06 -8.41 3.13
N TYR A 104 10.54 -8.25 1.91
CA TYR A 104 9.11 -8.36 1.65
C TYR A 104 8.62 -9.80 1.89
N ARG A 105 9.36 -10.81 1.43
CA ARG A 105 9.07 -12.22 1.70
C ARG A 105 9.04 -12.50 3.19
N ALA A 106 10.03 -12.02 3.95
CA ALA A 106 10.08 -12.22 5.40
C ALA A 106 8.88 -11.57 6.12
N ILE A 107 8.39 -10.41 5.64
CA ILE A 107 7.15 -9.79 6.13
C ILE A 107 5.97 -10.75 5.93
N LEU A 108 5.80 -11.25 4.71
CA LEU A 108 4.65 -12.08 4.33
C LEU A 108 4.67 -13.45 5.03
N GLU A 109 5.84 -14.09 5.12
CA GLU A 109 6.02 -15.35 5.86
C GLU A 109 5.68 -15.18 7.35
N ARG A 110 6.09 -14.06 7.95
CA ARG A 110 5.74 -13.77 9.35
C ARG A 110 4.24 -13.56 9.52
N LEU A 111 3.60 -12.81 8.65
CA LEU A 111 2.14 -12.62 8.68
C LEU A 111 1.41 -13.95 8.56
N LYS A 112 1.77 -14.80 7.62
CA LYS A 112 1.15 -16.14 7.46
C LYS A 112 1.38 -17.06 8.66
N ARG A 113 2.53 -16.95 9.33
CA ARG A 113 2.88 -17.80 10.48
C ARG A 113 2.29 -17.29 11.80
N GLU A 114 2.26 -15.96 11.97
CA GLU A 114 2.00 -15.33 13.27
C GLU A 114 0.58 -14.72 13.37
N THR A 115 -0.20 -14.73 12.26
CA THR A 115 -1.58 -14.20 12.24
C THR A 115 -2.51 -15.08 11.42
N ASN A 116 -3.83 -14.85 11.56
CA ASN A 116 -4.86 -15.38 10.67
C ASN A 116 -5.36 -14.32 9.66
N ALA A 117 -4.66 -13.19 9.56
CA ALA A 117 -5.07 -12.07 8.73
C ALA A 117 -5.14 -12.43 7.24
N LYS A 118 -6.18 -11.92 6.57
CA LYS A 118 -6.21 -11.86 5.11
C LYS A 118 -5.21 -10.81 4.63
N ILE A 119 -4.32 -11.19 3.73
CA ILE A 119 -3.25 -10.32 3.22
C ILE A 119 -3.71 -9.67 1.92
N VAL A 120 -3.77 -8.34 1.91
CA VAL A 120 -4.05 -7.53 0.72
C VAL A 120 -2.76 -6.83 0.30
N MET A 121 -2.26 -7.13 -0.90
CA MET A 121 -1.06 -6.49 -1.43
C MET A 121 -1.44 -5.50 -2.53
N LEU A 122 -0.92 -4.28 -2.44
CA LEU A 122 -1.03 -3.27 -3.47
C LEU A 122 0.34 -3.09 -4.14
N ALA A 123 0.37 -3.10 -5.48
CA ALA A 123 1.60 -2.80 -6.20
C ALA A 123 2.03 -1.35 -5.97
N PRO A 124 3.32 -1.06 -5.78
CA PRO A 124 3.81 0.29 -5.97
C PRO A 124 3.57 0.72 -7.42
N PHE A 125 3.56 2.01 -7.67
CA PHE A 125 3.33 2.59 -9.00
C PHE A 125 4.18 3.85 -9.19
N LEU A 126 4.37 4.23 -10.43
CA LEU A 126 4.96 5.50 -10.82
C LEU A 126 4.17 6.04 -12.02
N LEU A 127 3.51 7.19 -11.84
CA LEU A 127 2.91 7.91 -12.96
C LEU A 127 3.97 8.77 -13.66
N ASP A 128 3.72 9.11 -14.93
CA ASP A 128 4.66 9.88 -15.72
C ASP A 128 5.01 11.21 -15.05
N ASP A 129 6.29 11.41 -14.79
CA ASP A 129 6.89 12.61 -14.22
C ASP A 129 8.30 12.75 -14.80
N GLU A 130 8.58 13.86 -15.49
CA GLU A 130 9.88 14.13 -16.13
C GLU A 130 11.06 14.03 -15.16
N ALA A 131 10.84 14.40 -13.89
CA ALA A 131 11.89 14.34 -12.87
C ALA A 131 12.22 12.91 -12.39
N LYS A 132 11.45 11.90 -12.82
CA LYS A 132 11.59 10.50 -12.39
C LYS A 132 11.57 9.52 -13.56
N GLU A 133 11.76 10.00 -14.77
CA GLU A 133 11.78 9.16 -15.98
C GLU A 133 12.83 8.03 -15.88
N ASP A 134 13.97 8.32 -15.28
CA ASP A 134 15.06 7.36 -15.05
C ASP A 134 14.77 6.32 -13.95
N TRP A 135 13.67 6.46 -13.19
CA TRP A 135 13.28 5.50 -12.15
C TRP A 135 12.44 4.34 -12.69
N ARG A 136 11.84 4.49 -13.87
CA ARG A 136 10.83 3.57 -14.40
C ARG A 136 11.29 2.11 -14.36
N ASP A 137 12.47 1.83 -14.91
CA ASP A 137 13.01 0.46 -14.96
C ASP A 137 13.20 -0.15 -13.56
N GLU A 138 13.56 0.66 -12.58
CA GLU A 138 13.75 0.19 -11.20
C GLU A 138 12.41 -0.07 -10.51
N VAL A 139 11.44 0.82 -10.71
CA VAL A 139 10.09 0.64 -10.18
C VAL A 139 9.44 -0.59 -10.80
N ASP A 140 9.61 -0.83 -12.09
CA ASP A 140 9.09 -2.01 -12.78
C ASP A 140 9.65 -3.32 -12.19
N ARG A 141 10.94 -3.35 -11.82
CA ARG A 141 11.52 -4.51 -11.13
C ARG A 141 10.91 -4.73 -9.74
N VAL A 142 10.67 -3.65 -8.99
CA VAL A 142 10.00 -3.75 -7.68
C VAL A 142 8.56 -4.23 -7.85
N ILE A 143 7.83 -3.72 -8.84
CA ILE A 143 6.47 -4.19 -9.15
C ILE A 143 6.46 -5.69 -9.48
N ALA A 144 7.43 -6.15 -10.28
CA ALA A 144 7.55 -7.57 -10.63
C ALA A 144 7.83 -8.45 -9.39
N ILE A 145 8.68 -7.98 -8.46
CA ILE A 145 8.94 -8.66 -7.18
C ILE A 145 7.64 -8.74 -6.35
N VAL A 146 6.94 -7.62 -6.21
CA VAL A 146 5.69 -7.56 -5.42
C VAL A 146 4.63 -8.48 -6.02
N ARG A 147 4.46 -8.48 -7.35
CA ARG A 147 3.53 -9.38 -8.05
C ARG A 147 3.86 -10.86 -7.79
N LYS A 148 5.13 -11.24 -7.99
CA LYS A 148 5.60 -12.61 -7.71
C LYS A 148 5.27 -13.05 -6.28
N LEU A 149 5.50 -12.17 -5.30
CA LEU A 149 5.20 -12.47 -3.91
C LEU A 149 3.69 -12.47 -3.63
N ALA A 150 2.92 -11.65 -4.33
CA ALA A 150 1.47 -11.66 -4.21
C ALA A 150 0.85 -12.98 -4.69
N ASP A 151 1.37 -13.54 -5.79
CA ASP A 151 0.95 -14.86 -6.29
C ASP A 151 1.18 -15.99 -5.26
N GLU A 152 2.20 -15.84 -4.38
CA GLU A 152 2.51 -16.84 -3.35
C GLU A 152 1.73 -16.61 -2.03
N PHE A 153 1.46 -15.36 -1.65
CA PHE A 153 1.05 -15.03 -0.29
C PHE A 153 -0.26 -14.25 -0.17
N ALA A 154 -0.66 -13.49 -1.18
CA ALA A 154 -1.80 -12.58 -1.06
C ALA A 154 -3.14 -13.31 -1.15
N ASP A 155 -4.10 -12.90 -0.34
CA ASP A 155 -5.51 -13.26 -0.52
C ASP A 155 -6.16 -12.33 -1.57
N VAL A 156 -5.65 -11.08 -1.69
CA VAL A 156 -6.05 -10.10 -2.72
C VAL A 156 -4.82 -9.34 -3.20
N TYR A 157 -4.68 -9.18 -4.51
CA TYR A 157 -3.67 -8.33 -5.14
C TYR A 157 -4.31 -7.21 -5.96
N ILE A 158 -3.86 -5.98 -5.76
CA ILE A 158 -4.33 -4.79 -6.47
C ILE A 158 -3.16 -4.25 -7.30
N PRO A 159 -3.10 -4.49 -8.61
CA PRO A 159 -2.01 -4.05 -9.49
C PRO A 159 -2.18 -2.57 -9.85
N LEU A 160 -1.87 -1.66 -8.91
CA LEU A 160 -2.12 -0.22 -9.06
C LEU A 160 -1.46 0.38 -10.30
N ASP A 161 -0.24 -0.05 -10.65
CA ASP A 161 0.48 0.40 -11.84
C ASP A 161 -0.30 0.13 -13.13
N GLU A 162 -0.82 -1.09 -13.30
CA GLU A 162 -1.62 -1.48 -14.46
C GLU A 162 -2.98 -0.74 -14.49
N ILE A 163 -3.60 -0.62 -13.31
CA ILE A 163 -4.89 0.06 -13.19
C ILE A 163 -4.75 1.55 -13.50
N PHE A 164 -3.68 2.21 -13.05
CA PHE A 164 -3.40 3.59 -13.44
C PHE A 164 -3.09 3.71 -14.93
N ALA A 165 -2.31 2.80 -15.52
CA ALA A 165 -2.05 2.79 -16.93
C ALA A 165 -3.35 2.66 -17.77
N GLU A 166 -4.30 1.86 -17.30
CA GLU A 166 -5.62 1.76 -17.95
C GLU A 166 -6.45 3.04 -17.74
N ALA A 167 -6.46 3.60 -16.55
CA ALA A 167 -7.19 4.82 -16.25
C ALA A 167 -6.69 6.03 -17.08
N LEU A 168 -5.39 6.10 -17.34
CA LEU A 168 -4.78 7.14 -18.17
C LEU A 168 -5.19 7.09 -19.65
N LYS A 169 -5.76 5.98 -20.11
CA LYS A 169 -6.33 5.94 -21.48
C LYS A 169 -7.60 6.79 -21.61
N THR A 170 -8.32 6.99 -20.51
CA THR A 170 -9.56 7.80 -20.49
C THR A 170 -9.34 9.15 -19.82
N GLN A 171 -8.43 9.25 -18.88
CA GLN A 171 -7.99 10.50 -18.25
C GLN A 171 -6.47 10.61 -18.42
N PRO A 172 -5.99 11.18 -19.55
CA PRO A 172 -4.59 11.10 -19.96
C PRO A 172 -3.63 12.02 -19.19
N GLU A 173 -4.12 12.77 -18.22
CA GLU A 173 -3.32 13.70 -17.44
C GLU A 173 -2.83 13.04 -16.12
N PRO A 174 -1.56 12.59 -16.01
CA PRO A 174 -1.03 11.97 -14.79
C PRO A 174 -1.21 12.86 -13.55
N LYS A 175 -1.10 14.18 -13.73
CA LYS A 175 -1.30 15.18 -12.66
C LYS A 175 -2.72 15.23 -12.11
N PHE A 176 -3.70 14.64 -12.82
CA PHE A 176 -5.04 14.44 -12.28
C PHE A 176 -5.02 13.52 -11.05
N TYR A 177 -4.11 12.54 -11.02
CA TYR A 177 -4.00 11.56 -9.93
C TYR A 177 -2.84 11.86 -8.96
N SER A 178 -1.72 12.41 -9.45
CA SER A 178 -0.52 12.70 -8.65
C SER A 178 0.24 13.88 -9.22
N GLY A 179 0.67 14.79 -8.35
CA GLY A 179 1.45 15.96 -8.75
C GLY A 179 2.92 15.66 -9.05
N ASP A 180 3.45 14.55 -8.53
CA ASP A 180 4.86 14.16 -8.61
C ASP A 180 5.07 12.72 -9.09
N GLY A 181 4.03 12.09 -9.60
CA GLY A 181 4.06 10.71 -10.10
C GLY A 181 4.02 9.63 -9.01
N VAL A 182 4.26 9.96 -7.75
CA VAL A 182 4.34 9.01 -6.62
C VAL A 182 3.27 9.25 -5.56
N HIS A 183 3.10 10.51 -5.14
CA HIS A 183 2.15 10.85 -4.07
C HIS A 183 0.78 11.23 -4.64
N PRO A 184 -0.25 10.40 -4.43
CA PRO A 184 -1.59 10.71 -4.93
C PRO A 184 -2.13 12.00 -4.32
N ASN A 185 -2.74 12.84 -5.18
CA ASN A 185 -3.61 13.92 -4.74
C ASN A 185 -5.01 13.38 -4.38
N ASP A 186 -5.97 14.23 -4.08
CA ASP A 186 -7.30 13.78 -3.62
C ASP A 186 -8.01 12.88 -4.63
N ASN A 187 -7.85 13.13 -5.95
CA ASN A 187 -8.42 12.25 -6.97
C ASN A 187 -7.76 10.87 -6.97
N GLY A 188 -6.42 10.82 -6.90
CA GLY A 188 -5.67 9.57 -6.84
C GLY A 188 -5.94 8.78 -5.54
N ARG A 189 -6.05 9.48 -4.41
CA ARG A 189 -6.38 8.86 -3.11
C ARG A 189 -7.78 8.26 -3.10
N ALA A 190 -8.76 9.00 -3.60
CA ALA A 190 -10.14 8.51 -3.74
C ALA A 190 -10.21 7.33 -4.71
N PHE A 191 -9.48 7.39 -5.83
CA PHE A 191 -9.39 6.30 -6.79
C PHE A 191 -8.83 5.02 -6.17
N ILE A 192 -7.66 5.09 -5.51
CA ILE A 192 -7.07 3.93 -4.80
C ILE A 192 -8.00 3.43 -3.69
N GLY A 193 -8.60 4.35 -2.92
CA GLY A 193 -9.54 4.00 -1.84
C GLY A 193 -10.75 3.22 -2.34
N LYS A 194 -11.31 3.61 -3.50
CA LYS A 194 -12.43 2.89 -4.13
C LYS A 194 -12.00 1.50 -4.61
N LEU A 195 -10.86 1.40 -5.30
CA LEU A 195 -10.31 0.11 -5.75
C LEU A 195 -10.08 -0.84 -4.58
N TYR A 196 -9.50 -0.32 -3.49
CA TYR A 196 -9.30 -1.08 -2.27
C TYR A 196 -10.62 -1.59 -1.68
N ALA A 197 -11.60 -0.70 -1.52
CA ALA A 197 -12.90 -1.06 -0.95
C ALA A 197 -13.60 -2.14 -1.77
N ASP A 198 -13.58 -2.04 -3.11
CA ASP A 198 -14.18 -3.03 -3.99
C ASP A 198 -13.46 -4.38 -3.87
N ALA A 199 -12.13 -4.37 -3.83
CA ALA A 199 -11.31 -5.57 -3.78
C ALA A 199 -11.44 -6.33 -2.45
N VAL A 200 -11.66 -5.64 -1.31
CA VAL A 200 -11.79 -6.28 0.00
C VAL A 200 -13.23 -6.61 0.38
N SER A 201 -14.23 -6.07 -0.31
CA SER A 201 -15.64 -6.33 -0.03
C SER A 201 -16.00 -7.82 0.07
N PRO A 202 -15.53 -8.70 -0.83
CA PRO A 202 -15.78 -10.14 -0.71
C PRO A 202 -15.19 -10.76 0.56
N LEU A 203 -14.05 -10.26 1.06
CA LEU A 203 -13.46 -10.74 2.32
C LEU A 203 -14.32 -10.35 3.53
N ILE A 204 -14.89 -9.15 3.51
CA ILE A 204 -15.79 -8.65 4.58
C ILE A 204 -17.10 -9.43 4.57
N GLU A 205 -17.63 -9.73 3.39
CA GLU A 205 -18.86 -10.53 3.24
C GLU A 205 -18.67 -11.97 3.75
N ALA A 206 -17.52 -12.58 3.45
CA ALA A 206 -17.22 -13.96 3.88
C ALA A 206 -16.97 -14.09 5.39
N ALA A 207 -16.73 -13.00 6.10
CA ALA A 207 -16.48 -12.98 7.55
C ALA A 207 -17.75 -12.67 8.38
N LYS A 208 -18.90 -12.48 7.75
CA LYS A 208 -20.22 -12.32 8.40
C LYS A 208 -20.84 -13.67 8.73
#